data_99f7505dc46215eed338f2da830e675a
#
_entry.id   99f7505dc46215eed338f2da830e675a
#
_cell.length_a   1.000
_cell.length_b   1.000
_cell.length_c   1.000
_cell.angle_alpha   90.00
_cell.angle_beta   90.00
_cell.angle_gamma   90.00
#
_symmetry.space_group_name_H-M   'P 1'
#
loop_
_entity.id
_entity.type
_entity.pdbx_description
1 polymer ?
#
loop_
_entity_poly.entity_id
_entity_poly.type
_entity_poly.pdbx_seq_one_letter_code
_entity_poly.pdbx_strand_id
1 'polypeptide(L)'
;MAGVNKVILVGNLGADPEMRFTADGTAVCKFSLATSRRFTGKDGQKQEKTEWHRIVAWRKLAEICGQYLSKGKQVVIEGRIEYGSYEKDGVKHYTTDIVAENMQMLGSPGGNRLQEPEPSFEPPPGGVPEDDIPF
;
A
#
# COMPACT_ATOMS: atom_id res chain seq x y z
N MET A 1 -8.47 -29.20 -2.42
CA MET A 1 -9.18 -28.20 -3.21
C MET A 1 -8.19 -27.16 -3.73
N ALA A 2 -8.42 -26.68 -4.92
CA ALA A 2 -7.52 -25.72 -5.54
C ALA A 2 -8.23 -24.39 -5.75
N GLY A 3 -7.47 -23.33 -5.77
CA GLY A 3 -8.01 -22.00 -6.01
C GLY A 3 -6.91 -20.98 -5.99
N VAL A 4 -7.23 -19.76 -6.40
CA VAL A 4 -6.29 -18.66 -6.39
C VAL A 4 -6.94 -17.49 -5.67
N ASN A 5 -6.18 -16.90 -4.75
CA ASN A 5 -6.61 -15.69 -4.04
C ASN A 5 -5.40 -14.78 -3.98
N LYS A 6 -5.35 -13.84 -4.90
CA LYS A 6 -4.16 -12.99 -5.03
C LYS A 6 -4.57 -11.56 -5.34
N VAL A 7 -3.92 -10.64 -4.66
CA VAL A 7 -4.12 -9.22 -4.85
C VAL A 7 -2.78 -8.55 -5.05
N ILE A 8 -2.70 -7.67 -6.02
CA ILE A 8 -1.51 -6.86 -6.26
C ILE A 8 -1.95 -5.41 -6.27
N LEU A 9 -1.36 -4.61 -5.40
CA LEU A 9 -1.69 -3.21 -5.27
C LEU A 9 -0.44 -2.36 -5.33
N VAL A 10 -0.52 -1.25 -6.05
CA VAL A 10 0.51 -0.23 -6.03
C VAL A 10 -0.16 1.05 -5.58
N GLY A 11 0.26 1.59 -4.46
CA GLY A 11 -0.38 2.79 -3.96
C GLY A 11 0.45 3.45 -2.89
N ASN A 12 -0.16 4.43 -2.23
CA ASN A 12 0.51 5.22 -1.22
C ASN A 12 -0.18 5.06 0.13
N LEU A 13 0.62 5.06 1.18
CA LEU A 13 0.08 4.97 2.53
C LEU A 13 -0.67 6.26 2.87
N GLY A 14 -1.85 6.09 3.47
CA GLY A 14 -2.63 7.25 3.88
C GLY A 14 -2.28 7.76 5.26
N ALA A 15 -1.57 6.96 6.04
CA ALA A 15 -1.14 7.33 7.38
C ALA A 15 0.03 6.45 7.75
N ASP A 16 0.69 6.79 8.85
CA ASP A 16 1.77 5.95 9.35
C ASP A 16 1.22 4.58 9.72
N PRO A 17 1.98 3.51 9.50
CA PRO A 17 1.51 2.18 9.85
C PRO A 17 1.40 2.01 11.35
N GLU A 18 0.45 1.18 11.75
CA GLU A 18 0.22 0.90 13.16
C GLU A 18 0.79 -0.46 13.50
N MET A 19 1.74 -0.49 14.42
CA MET A 19 2.37 -1.72 14.87
C MET A 19 1.71 -2.19 16.15
N ARG A 20 1.42 -3.47 16.21
CA ARG A 20 0.88 -4.10 17.42
C ARG A 20 1.50 -5.47 17.58
N PHE A 21 1.35 -6.01 18.78
CA PHE A 21 1.79 -7.36 19.06
C PHE A 21 0.63 -8.12 19.68
N THR A 22 0.44 -9.36 19.23
CA THR A 22 -0.59 -10.20 19.80
C THR A 22 -0.16 -10.68 21.18
N ALA A 23 -1.06 -11.38 21.86
CA ALA A 23 -0.77 -11.86 23.22
C ALA A 23 0.43 -12.78 23.25
N ASP A 24 0.70 -13.50 22.16
CA ASP A 24 1.86 -14.41 22.11
C ASP A 24 3.11 -13.73 21.55
N GLY A 25 3.08 -12.42 21.36
CA GLY A 25 4.25 -11.70 20.90
C GLY A 25 4.43 -11.59 19.41
N THR A 26 3.44 -12.01 18.65
CA THR A 26 3.53 -11.94 17.18
C THR A 26 3.29 -10.51 16.69
N ALA A 27 4.18 -10.03 15.85
CA ALA A 27 4.07 -8.67 15.31
C ALA A 27 2.99 -8.59 14.25
N VAL A 28 2.19 -7.54 14.31
CA VAL A 28 1.13 -7.23 13.34
C VAL A 28 1.27 -5.77 12.96
N CYS A 29 1.25 -5.49 11.67
CA CYS A 29 1.31 -4.13 11.18
C CYS A 29 0.10 -3.88 10.29
N LYS A 30 -0.62 -2.80 10.54
CA LYS A 30 -1.79 -2.45 9.76
C LYS A 30 -1.64 -1.05 9.20
N PHE A 31 -2.05 -0.86 7.97
CA PHE A 31 -2.05 0.45 7.36
C PHE A 31 -3.05 0.52 6.23
N SER A 32 -3.40 1.74 5.85
CA SER A 32 -4.30 2.00 4.73
C SER A 32 -3.47 2.33 3.51
N LEU A 33 -3.84 1.73 2.39
CA LEU A 33 -3.17 1.97 1.13
C LEU A 33 -4.17 2.54 0.14
N ALA A 34 -3.83 3.67 -0.45
CA ALA A 34 -4.71 4.34 -1.40
C ALA A 34 -4.28 4.01 -2.82
N THR A 35 -5.23 3.56 -3.62
CA THR A 35 -5.03 3.41 -5.04
C THR A 35 -6.04 4.31 -5.74
N SER A 36 -5.59 5.03 -6.76
CA SER A 36 -6.44 5.97 -7.47
C SER A 36 -6.46 5.63 -8.94
N ARG A 37 -7.61 5.86 -9.54
CA ARG A 37 -7.71 5.74 -10.99
C ARG A 37 -8.44 6.93 -11.54
N ARG A 38 -8.11 7.29 -12.76
CA ARG A 38 -8.76 8.38 -13.46
C ARG A 38 -9.57 7.83 -14.59
N PHE A 39 -10.72 8.44 -14.79
CA PHE A 39 -11.60 8.00 -15.85
C PHE A 39 -12.43 9.18 -16.33
N THR A 40 -13.03 9.01 -17.51
CA THR A 40 -13.91 10.03 -18.06
C THR A 40 -15.35 9.64 -17.77
N GLY A 41 -16.08 10.54 -17.13
CA GLY A 41 -17.46 10.29 -16.79
C GLY A 41 -18.38 10.42 -18.00
N LYS A 42 -19.64 10.12 -17.77
CA LYS A 42 -20.62 10.17 -18.86
C LYS A 42 -20.78 11.57 -19.42
N ASP A 43 -20.50 12.57 -18.63
CA ASP A 43 -20.59 13.97 -19.05
C ASP A 43 -19.33 14.44 -19.76
N GLY A 44 -18.39 13.56 -20.04
CA GLY A 44 -17.16 13.92 -20.71
C GLY A 44 -16.10 14.54 -19.80
N GLN A 45 -16.37 14.65 -18.53
CA GLN A 45 -15.42 15.25 -17.60
C GLN A 45 -14.54 14.18 -16.97
N LYS A 46 -13.30 14.56 -16.72
CA LYS A 46 -12.35 13.65 -16.09
C LYS A 46 -12.63 13.59 -14.60
N GLN A 47 -12.62 12.36 -14.07
CA GLN A 47 -12.86 12.14 -12.67
C GLN A 47 -11.79 11.23 -12.11
N GLU A 48 -11.64 11.31 -10.81
CA GLU A 48 -10.67 10.48 -10.11
C GLU A 48 -11.36 9.79 -8.95
N LYS A 49 -11.10 8.51 -8.78
CA LYS A 49 -11.65 7.76 -7.67
C LYS A 49 -10.53 7.08 -6.91
N THR A 50 -10.55 7.22 -5.60
CA THR A 50 -9.56 6.63 -4.72
C THR A 50 -10.22 5.52 -3.91
N GLU A 51 -9.58 4.36 -3.89
CA GLU A 51 -9.99 3.25 -3.05
C GLU A 51 -9.00 3.12 -1.91
N TRP A 52 -9.52 2.86 -0.73
CA TRP A 52 -8.71 2.68 0.47
C TRP A 52 -8.73 1.21 0.86
N HIS A 53 -7.55 0.61 0.86
CA HIS A 53 -7.41 -0.81 1.16
C HIS A 53 -6.82 -0.98 2.55
N ARG A 54 -7.33 -1.93 3.30
CA ARG A 54 -6.78 -2.26 4.60
C ARG A 54 -5.74 -3.35 4.43
N ILE A 55 -4.51 -3.02 4.77
CA ILE A 55 -3.39 -3.94 4.61
C ILE A 55 -2.97 -4.42 5.98
N VAL A 56 -2.79 -5.73 6.10
CA VAL A 56 -2.35 -6.35 7.34
C VAL A 56 -1.11 -7.18 7.03
N ALA A 57 -0.03 -6.92 7.76
CA ALA A 57 1.19 -7.69 7.62
C ALA A 57 1.48 -8.38 8.95
N TRP A 58 2.09 -9.57 8.88
CA TRP A 58 2.36 -10.39 10.06
C TRP A 58 3.83 -10.72 10.18
N ARG A 59 4.30 -10.85 11.42
CA ARG A 59 5.62 -11.38 11.74
C ARG A 59 6.73 -10.53 11.14
N LYS A 60 7.63 -11.14 10.41
CA LYS A 60 8.78 -10.43 9.87
C LYS A 60 8.37 -9.30 8.95
N LEU A 61 7.39 -9.54 8.10
CA LEU A 61 6.92 -8.50 7.19
C LEU A 61 6.31 -7.34 7.96
N ALA A 62 5.61 -7.63 9.06
CA ALA A 62 5.07 -6.58 9.92
C ALA A 62 6.18 -5.70 10.46
N GLU A 63 7.26 -6.31 10.91
CA GLU A 63 8.39 -5.56 11.44
C GLU A 63 9.01 -4.67 10.39
N ILE A 64 9.17 -5.21 9.18
CA ILE A 64 9.73 -4.44 8.08
C ILE A 64 8.81 -3.26 7.74
N CYS A 65 7.51 -3.50 7.65
CA CYS A 65 6.58 -2.43 7.34
C CYS A 65 6.58 -1.36 8.43
N GLY A 66 6.59 -1.77 9.68
CA GLY A 66 6.60 -0.81 10.77
C GLY A 66 7.88 0.00 10.84
N GLN A 67 8.98 -0.57 10.37
CA GLN A 67 10.27 0.11 10.45
C GLN A 67 10.49 1.06 9.28
N TYR A 68 10.04 0.71 8.09
CA TYR A 68 10.41 1.46 6.89
C TYR A 68 9.28 2.25 6.26
N LEU A 69 8.03 1.95 6.57
CA LEU A 69 6.93 2.63 5.91
C LEU A 69 6.47 3.83 6.72
N SER A 70 5.93 4.82 6.01
CA SER A 70 5.39 6.01 6.63
C SER A 70 4.34 6.60 5.71
N LYS A 71 3.58 7.55 6.24
CA LYS A 71 2.54 8.22 5.48
C LYS A 71 3.09 8.76 4.17
N GLY A 72 2.37 8.53 3.09
CA GLY A 72 2.74 9.02 1.77
C GLY A 72 3.67 8.13 0.98
N LYS A 73 4.24 7.13 1.60
CA LYS A 73 5.19 6.25 0.92
C LYS A 73 4.49 5.40 -0.12
N GLN A 74 5.12 5.22 -1.27
CA GLN A 74 4.58 4.40 -2.33
C GLN A 74 5.15 2.99 -2.25
N VAL A 75 4.27 2.00 -2.30
CA VAL A 75 4.69 0.61 -2.16
C VAL A 75 3.89 -0.29 -3.08
N VAL A 76 4.47 -1.44 -3.37
CA VAL A 76 3.77 -2.54 -4.03
C VAL A 76 3.46 -3.57 -2.95
N ILE A 77 2.20 -3.95 -2.87
CA ILE A 77 1.75 -4.98 -1.93
C ILE A 77 1.22 -6.16 -2.73
N GLU A 78 1.75 -7.32 -2.44
CA GLU A 78 1.25 -8.58 -2.97
C GLU A 78 0.69 -9.37 -1.82
N GLY A 79 -0.53 -9.88 -1.96
CA GLY A 79 -1.11 -10.63 -0.88
C GLY A 79 -2.39 -11.32 -1.30
N ARG A 80 -3.25 -11.55 -0.32
CA ARG A 80 -4.52 -12.22 -0.55
C ARG A 80 -5.62 -11.50 0.19
N ILE A 81 -6.85 -11.72 -0.25
CA ILE A 81 -8.01 -11.15 0.40
C ILE A 81 -8.45 -12.09 1.52
N GLU A 82 -8.74 -11.50 2.68
CA GLU A 82 -9.27 -12.25 3.80
C GLU A 82 -10.51 -11.53 4.32
N TYR A 83 -11.60 -12.26 4.46
CA TYR A 83 -12.85 -11.70 4.95
C TYR A 83 -13.00 -12.04 6.42
N GLY A 84 -13.55 -11.09 7.16
CA GLY A 84 -13.82 -11.30 8.57
C GLY A 84 -15.11 -10.62 8.95
N SER A 85 -15.47 -10.76 10.23
CA SER A 85 -16.64 -10.09 10.75
C SER A 85 -16.50 -9.92 12.25
N TYR A 86 -17.22 -8.93 12.77
CA TYR A 86 -17.30 -8.72 14.20
C TYR A 86 -18.68 -8.16 14.52
N GLU A 87 -19.08 -8.29 15.77
CA GLU A 87 -20.35 -7.74 16.23
C GLU A 87 -20.12 -6.55 17.12
N LYS A 88 -20.92 -5.53 16.91
CA LYS A 88 -20.90 -4.34 17.76
C LYS A 88 -22.34 -3.86 17.92
N ASP A 89 -22.75 -3.72 19.18
CA ASP A 89 -24.12 -3.26 19.52
C ASP A 89 -25.18 -4.12 18.85
N GLY A 90 -24.94 -5.43 18.78
CA GLY A 90 -25.89 -6.36 18.18
C GLY A 90 -25.93 -6.36 16.67
N VAL A 91 -25.08 -5.57 16.03
CA VAL A 91 -25.01 -5.48 14.56
C VAL A 91 -23.73 -6.15 14.08
N LYS A 92 -23.88 -7.01 13.08
CA LYS A 92 -22.74 -7.70 12.51
C LYS A 92 -22.08 -6.85 11.43
N HIS A 93 -20.79 -6.64 11.57
CA HIS A 93 -20.00 -5.87 10.61
C HIS A 93 -19.04 -6.80 9.90
N TYR A 94 -18.92 -6.60 8.60
CA TYR A 94 -18.02 -7.42 7.78
C TYR A 94 -16.78 -6.62 7.44
N THR A 95 -15.65 -7.30 7.40
CA THR A 95 -14.39 -6.67 7.05
C THR A 95 -13.75 -7.38 5.88
N THR A 96 -13.00 -6.61 5.10
CA THR A 96 -12.21 -7.13 4.00
C THR A 96 -10.80 -6.62 4.19
N ASP A 97 -9.88 -7.52 4.45
CA ASP A 97 -8.49 -7.17 4.67
C ASP A 97 -7.63 -7.79 3.59
N ILE A 98 -6.55 -7.12 3.28
CA ILE A 98 -5.54 -7.66 2.39
C ILE A 98 -4.36 -8.07 3.25
N VAL A 99 -4.11 -9.38 3.31
CA VAL A 99 -2.99 -9.89 4.08
C VAL A 99 -1.77 -9.87 3.18
N ALA A 100 -0.82 -9.02 3.52
CA ALA A 100 0.38 -8.85 2.71
C ALA A 100 1.27 -10.07 2.84
N GLU A 101 1.74 -10.56 1.70
CA GLU A 101 2.69 -11.65 1.66
C GLU A 101 4.04 -11.16 1.18
N ASN A 102 4.04 -10.05 0.45
CA ASN A 102 5.25 -9.44 -0.05
C ASN A 102 5.03 -7.94 -0.14
N MET A 103 6.07 -7.19 0.17
CA MET A 103 6.00 -5.73 0.11
C MET A 103 7.31 -5.22 -0.48
N GLN A 104 7.19 -4.25 -1.37
CA GLN A 104 8.34 -3.63 -1.97
C GLN A 104 8.13 -2.14 -2.01
N MET A 105 9.10 -1.41 -1.49
CA MET A 105 9.04 0.04 -1.54
C MET A 105 9.47 0.50 -2.92
N LEU A 106 8.72 1.44 -3.48
CA LEU A 106 9.09 2.06 -4.73
C LEU A 106 9.88 3.31 -4.45
N GLY A 107 10.81 3.60 -5.34
CA GLY A 107 11.64 4.76 -5.15
C GLY A 107 10.80 6.00 -5.01
N SER A 108 11.10 6.76 -3.99
CA SER A 108 10.39 7.98 -3.72
C SER A 108 11.20 9.14 -4.26
N PRO A 109 10.61 9.98 -5.07
CA PRO A 109 11.34 11.15 -5.52
C PRO A 109 11.76 12.03 -4.38
N GLY A 110 11.10 11.95 -3.31
CA GLY A 110 11.50 12.72 -2.14
C GLY A 110 12.41 11.95 -1.33
N GLY A 111 12.75 11.42 -1.22
CA GLY A 111 13.37 10.88 -0.39
C GLY A 111 14.24 9.82 -0.33
N ASN A 112 14.40 9.70 -0.48
CA ASN A 112 15.11 8.94 -0.30
C ASN A 112 16.17 8.77 -0.85
N ARG A 113 16.18 9.35 -1.14
CA ARG A 113 16.89 9.23 -1.53
C ARG A 113 17.89 9.45 -1.13
N LEU A 114 17.96 9.60 -0.59
CA LEU A 114 18.81 9.78 -0.20
C LEU A 114 19.87 9.11 -0.52
N GLN A 115 19.89 8.82 -0.85
CA GLN A 115 20.64 8.17 -1.16
C GLN A 115 21.08 7.97 -2.22
N GLU A 116 21.06 8.30 -2.54
CA GLU A 116 21.39 8.10 -3.39
C GLU A 116 21.73 8.51 -4.25
N PRO A 117 22.10 8.55 -4.32
CA PRO A 117 22.47 8.93 -5.17
C PRO A 117 22.45 8.86 -6.30
N GLU A 118 22.35 9.07 -6.45
CA GLU A 118 22.40 9.00 -7.29
C GLU A 118 22.49 9.38 -8.21
N PRO A 119 22.52 9.60 -8.30
CA PRO A 119 22.57 10.01 -9.06
C PRO A 119 22.59 10.26 -10.03
N SER A 120 22.75 10.33 -10.08
CA SER A 120 22.75 10.54 -10.83
C SER A 120 22.41 10.46 -11.89
N PHE A 121 22.12 10.45 -12.01
CA PHE A 121 21.64 10.36 -13.10
C PHE A 121 21.00 11.14 -13.69
N GLU A 122 20.97 11.80 -13.41
CA GLU A 122 20.30 12.48 -13.80
C GLU A 122 19.89 12.71 -14.80
N PRO A 123 19.71 12.85 -14.99
CA PRO A 123 19.28 13.10 -15.91
C PRO A 123 19.04 13.67 -16.74
N PRO A 124 19.16 13.46 -16.84
CA PRO A 124 18.99 14.14 -17.73
C PRO A 124 18.03 14.84 -18.06
N PRO A 125 17.99 15.34 -17.87
CA PRO A 125 16.91 16.09 -17.90
C PRO A 125 15.81 15.79 -18.73
N GLY A 126 15.73 15.54 -18.77
CA GLY A 126 14.78 15.25 -19.22
C GLY A 126 14.05 14.55 -18.97
N GLY A 127 14.32 14.65 -18.83
CA GLY A 127 13.68 13.96 -18.52
C GLY A 127 12.99 13.54 -18.15
N VAL A 128 12.93 13.58 -18.14
CA VAL A 128 12.20 13.07 -17.72
C VAL A 128 11.45 12.71 -17.54
N PRO A 129 11.45 12.72 -17.57
CA PRO A 129 10.61 12.25 -17.27
C PRO A 129 9.94 11.71 -17.12
N GLU A 130 10.07 11.80 -17.11
CA GLU A 130 9.52 11.25 -16.82
C GLU A 130 8.95 10.73 -16.43
N ASP A 131 9.22 11.09 -16.42
CA ASP A 131 8.62 10.66 -15.80
C ASP A 131 7.94 10.22 -15.50
N ASP A 132 7.85 10.45 -15.67
CA ASP A 132 7.07 10.03 -15.32
C ASP A 132 6.47 9.30 -15.44
N ILE A 133 6.63 8.86 -15.48
CA ILE A 133 6.02 8.04 -15.67
C ILE A 133 5.28 7.44 -15.45
N PRO A 134 5.11 7.30 -15.28
CA PRO A 134 4.19 6.70 -14.95
C PRO A 134 3.63 5.91 -14.68
N PHE A 135 3.51 5.63 -14.37
CA PHE A 135 2.86 4.80 -14.18
C PHE A 135 1.98 4.80 -13.90
#